data_70b6ac74feb6bb688193d8f072aeaa16
#
_entry.id   70b6ac74feb6bb688193d8f072aeaa16
#
_cell.length_a   1.000
_cell.length_b   1.000
_cell.length_c   1.000
_cell.angle_alpha   90.00
_cell.angle_beta   90.00
_cell.angle_gamma   90.00
#
_symmetry.space_group_name_H-M   'P 1'
#
loop_
_entity.id
_entity.type
_entity.pdbx_description
1 polymer ?
#
loop_
_entity_poly.entity_id
_entity_poly.type
_entity_poly.pdbx_seq_one_letter_code
_entity_poly.pdbx_strand_id
1 'polypeptide(L)' 'DGRVEQSNFTDYPVLRITEMPETSVHIVPSTAAPTGVGEPGTPPIAPAVANAVAALTGKRLRKLPFDLA' A
#
# COMPACT_ATOMS: atom_id res chain seq x y z
N ASP A 1 9.08 19.24 -5.39
CA ASP A 1 10.40 19.63 -4.95
C ASP A 1 10.74 19.16 -3.53
N GLY A 2 10.15 18.02 -3.09
CA GLY A 2 10.44 17.41 -1.80
C GLY A 2 9.86 18.14 -0.58
N ARG A 3 8.96 19.07 -0.77
CA ARG A 3 8.25 19.77 0.31
C ARG A 3 6.85 19.21 0.50
N VAL A 4 6.42 19.09 1.75
CA VAL A 4 5.03 18.73 2.07
C VAL A 4 4.13 19.93 1.78
N GLU A 5 3.08 19.74 0.99
CA GLU A 5 2.10 20.77 0.65
C GLU A 5 0.89 20.75 1.59
N GLN A 6 0.54 19.55 2.09
CA GLN A 6 -0.55 19.34 3.02
C GLN A 6 -0.18 19.87 4.41
N SER A 7 -1.13 20.51 5.07
CA SER A 7 -0.91 21.13 6.38
C SER A 7 -1.76 20.54 7.51
N ASN A 8 -2.81 19.80 7.18
CA ASN A 8 -3.75 19.24 8.14
C ASN A 8 -4.47 18.00 7.57
N PHE A 9 -5.25 17.31 8.38
CA PHE A 9 -6.11 16.20 7.97
C PHE A 9 -7.18 16.59 6.95
N THR A 10 -7.52 17.85 6.84
CA THR A 10 -8.50 18.35 5.86
C THR A 10 -7.98 18.31 4.42
N ASP A 11 -6.68 18.46 4.23
CA ASP A 11 -6.04 18.53 2.92
C ASP A 11 -5.11 17.32 2.65
N TYR A 12 -5.07 16.36 3.58
CA TYR A 12 -4.39 15.08 3.42
C TYR A 12 -5.42 13.94 3.52
N PRO A 13 -6.00 13.49 2.40
CA PRO A 13 -6.99 12.42 2.43
C PRO A 13 -6.36 11.09 2.84
N VAL A 14 -6.95 10.45 3.85
CA VAL A 14 -6.63 9.08 4.26
C VAL A 14 -7.67 8.11 3.71
N LEU A 15 -7.27 6.86 3.51
CA LEU A 15 -8.16 5.80 3.03
C LEU A 15 -9.38 5.68 3.94
N ARG A 16 -10.57 5.72 3.36
CA ARG A 16 -11.84 5.56 4.06
C ARG A 16 -12.31 4.12 4.02
N ILE A 17 -13.19 3.75 4.95
CA ILE A 17 -13.72 2.38 5.03
C ILE A 17 -14.45 1.95 3.75
N THR A 18 -15.08 2.89 3.05
CA THR A 18 -15.75 2.66 1.77
C THR A 18 -14.81 2.39 0.60
N GLU A 19 -13.54 2.76 0.77
CA GLU A 19 -12.47 2.58 -0.22
C GLU A 19 -11.53 1.42 0.14
N MET A 20 -11.71 0.85 1.32
CA MET A 20 -10.88 -0.23 1.85
C MET A 20 -10.97 -1.46 0.96
N PRO A 21 -9.86 -2.02 0.48
CA PRO A 21 -9.88 -3.28 -0.26
C PRO A 21 -10.30 -4.44 0.66
N GLU A 22 -10.79 -5.49 0.07
CA GLU A 22 -11.04 -6.73 0.80
C GLU A 22 -9.71 -7.25 1.37
N THR A 23 -9.71 -7.57 2.65
CA THR A 23 -8.50 -8.01 3.37
C THR A 23 -8.70 -9.44 3.89
N SER A 24 -7.81 -10.34 3.48
CA SER A 24 -7.75 -11.71 4.00
C SER A 24 -6.46 -11.89 4.79
N VAL A 25 -6.56 -12.47 5.99
CA VAL A 25 -5.42 -12.73 6.86
C VAL A 25 -5.22 -14.22 7.01
N HIS A 26 -4.00 -14.69 6.69
CA HIS A 26 -3.61 -16.08 6.84
C HIS A 26 -2.42 -16.18 7.80
N ILE A 27 -2.63 -16.85 8.93
CA ILE A 27 -1.60 -17.02 9.95
C ILE A 27 -0.88 -18.34 9.73
N VAL A 28 0.44 -18.28 9.53
CA VAL A 28 1.29 -19.48 9.46
C VAL A 28 1.64 -19.90 10.89
N PRO A 29 1.27 -21.13 11.33
CA PRO A 29 1.66 -21.62 12.64
C PRO A 29 3.19 -21.65 12.79
N SER A 30 3.68 -21.16 13.93
CA SER A 30 5.11 -21.11 14.22
C SER A 30 5.36 -21.28 15.70
N THR A 31 6.48 -21.94 16.05
CA THR A 31 7.00 -22.04 17.41
C THR A 31 8.16 -21.07 17.67
N ALA A 32 8.51 -20.24 16.69
CA ALA A 32 9.52 -19.21 16.83
C ALA A 32 9.08 -18.13 17.83
N ALA A 33 10.05 -17.47 18.45
CA ALA A 33 9.76 -16.35 19.34
C ALA A 33 9.05 -15.21 18.59
N PRO A 34 8.13 -14.48 19.24
CA PRO A 34 7.45 -13.34 18.61
C PRO A 34 8.45 -12.26 18.19
N THR A 35 8.16 -11.63 17.06
CA THR A 35 8.93 -10.48 16.55
C THR A 35 8.00 -9.32 16.24
N GLY A 36 8.57 -8.14 15.89
CA GLY A 36 7.78 -6.99 15.49
C GLY A 36 7.16 -7.16 14.11
N VAL A 37 5.96 -6.61 13.91
CA VAL A 37 5.20 -6.65 12.65
C VAL A 37 4.70 -5.27 12.21
N GLY A 38 5.21 -4.19 12.79
CA GLY A 38 4.75 -2.83 12.50
C GLY A 38 5.08 -2.35 11.09
N GLU A 39 6.31 -2.57 10.64
CA GLU A 39 6.82 -2.05 9.36
C GLU A 39 6.63 -2.95 8.13
N PRO A 40 6.57 -4.30 8.25
CA PRO A 40 6.61 -5.17 7.08
C PRO A 40 5.54 -4.91 6.02
N GLY A 41 4.44 -4.27 6.37
CA GLY A 41 3.39 -3.90 5.43
C GLY A 41 3.76 -2.73 4.50
N THR A 42 4.71 -1.88 4.87
CA THR A 42 5.06 -0.67 4.12
C THR A 42 5.84 -0.97 2.82
N PRO A 43 6.94 -1.74 2.82
CA PRO A 43 7.68 -2.01 1.59
C PRO A 43 6.89 -2.75 0.50
N PRO A 44 6.02 -3.74 0.81
CA PRO A 44 5.33 -4.50 -0.22
C PRO A 44 4.10 -3.82 -0.82
N ILE A 45 3.59 -2.72 -0.26
CA ILE A 45 2.33 -2.12 -0.73
C ILE A 45 2.44 -1.57 -2.15
N ALA A 46 3.48 -0.81 -2.45
CA ALA A 46 3.65 -0.25 -3.79
C ALA A 46 3.83 -1.34 -4.87
N PRO A 47 4.70 -2.35 -4.71
CA PRO A 47 4.78 -3.43 -5.67
C PRO A 47 3.50 -4.27 -5.76
N ALA A 48 2.76 -4.46 -4.67
CA ALA A 48 1.48 -5.16 -4.68
C ALA A 48 0.45 -4.40 -5.55
N VAL A 49 0.32 -3.09 -5.35
CA VAL A 49 -0.56 -2.23 -6.18
C VAL A 49 -0.11 -2.23 -7.64
N ALA A 50 1.19 -2.11 -7.92
CA ALA A 50 1.70 -2.17 -9.28
C ALA A 50 1.38 -3.50 -9.98
N ASN A 51 1.46 -4.62 -9.27
CA ASN A 51 1.09 -5.94 -9.79
C ASN A 51 -0.42 -6.04 -10.04
N ALA A 52 -1.25 -5.52 -9.15
CA ALA A 52 -2.70 -5.50 -9.34
C ALA A 52 -3.10 -4.67 -10.57
N VAL A 53 -2.51 -3.49 -10.75
CA VAL A 53 -2.71 -2.65 -11.93
C VAL A 53 -2.27 -3.38 -13.20
N ALA A 54 -1.11 -4.05 -13.17
CA ALA A 54 -0.63 -4.80 -14.32
C ALA A 54 -1.54 -5.98 -14.67
N ALA A 55 -2.07 -6.68 -13.68
CA ALA A 55 -3.02 -7.76 -13.89
C ALA A 55 -4.33 -7.27 -14.53
N LEU A 56 -4.80 -6.10 -14.12
CA LEU A 56 -6.06 -5.52 -14.61
C LEU A 56 -5.91 -4.88 -15.99
N THR A 57 -4.81 -4.18 -16.25
CA THR A 57 -4.65 -3.31 -17.42
C THR A 57 -3.57 -3.75 -18.41
N GLY A 58 -2.71 -4.69 -18.01
CA GLY A 58 -1.49 -5.04 -18.74
C GLY A 58 -0.35 -4.02 -18.61
N LYS A 59 -0.61 -2.84 -18.02
CA LYS A 59 0.36 -1.75 -17.91
C LYS A 59 1.26 -1.95 -16.70
N ARG A 60 2.58 -1.97 -16.90
CA ARG A 60 3.57 -2.09 -15.83
C ARG A 60 4.00 -0.72 -15.32
N LEU A 61 3.67 -0.42 -14.06
CA LEU A 61 4.11 0.79 -13.38
C LEU A 61 5.47 0.53 -12.71
N ARG A 62 6.47 1.38 -13.02
CA ARG A 62 7.84 1.21 -12.54
C ARG A 62 8.43 2.48 -11.91
N LYS A 63 7.60 3.48 -11.68
CA LYS A 63 7.99 4.77 -11.10
C LYS A 63 6.94 5.25 -10.12
N LEU A 64 7.38 5.83 -9.01
CA LEU A 64 6.54 6.51 -8.03
C LEU A 64 6.65 8.04 -8.17
N PRO A 65 5.56 8.78 -7.86
CA PRO A 65 4.22 8.27 -7.63
C PRO A 65 3.63 7.59 -8.87
N PHE A 66 2.66 6.68 -8.66
CA PHE A 66 2.00 6.01 -9.77
C PHE A 66 1.17 6.99 -10.58
N ASP A 67 1.36 6.96 -11.89
CA ASP A 67 0.55 7.68 -12.87
C ASP A 67 -0.23 6.65 -13.69
N LEU A 68 -1.56 6.70 -13.57
CA LEU A 68 -2.47 5.78 -14.25
C LEU A 68 -3.00 6.34 -15.57
N ALA A 69 -2.65 7.58 -15.87
CA ALA A 69 -3.05 8.23 -17.12
C ALA A 69 -2.36 7.64 -18.37
#